data_093a9b1c2863b2a3cf6c4419c799a01a
#
_entry.id   093a9b1c2863b2a3cf6c4419c799a01a
#
_cell.length_a   1.000
_cell.length_b   1.000
_cell.length_c   1.000
_cell.angle_alpha   90.00
_cell.angle_beta   90.00
_cell.angle_gamma   90.00
#
_symmetry.space_group_name_H-M   'P 1'
#
loop_
_entity.id
_entity.type
_entity.pdbx_description
1 polymer ?
#
loop_
_entity_poly.entity_id
_entity_poly.type
_entity_poly.pdbx_seq_one_letter_code
_entity_poly.pdbx_strand_id
1 'polypeptide(L)'
;MKKIGVVIPIYNVEEYLRECLDSVVNQTYKNLQVVLVNDGSTDENSLNIAKEYTLKDERFILFDKENGGLSSARNVGIEYFSGEYKLKNKTQHIKENSLIEFQLDGN
;
A
#
# COMPACT_ATOMS: atom_id res chain seq x y z
N MET A 1 -0.86 17.63 -15.79
CA MET A 1 -2.04 16.83 -15.36
C MET A 1 -2.01 16.60 -13.87
N LYS A 2 -3.19 16.60 -13.28
CA LYS A 2 -3.33 16.41 -11.85
C LYS A 2 -3.08 14.94 -11.49
N LYS A 3 -2.29 14.70 -10.45
CA LYS A 3 -2.06 13.34 -9.95
C LYS A 3 -3.22 12.94 -9.01
N ILE A 4 -3.74 11.75 -9.23
CA ILE A 4 -4.81 11.19 -8.40
C ILE A 4 -4.21 10.16 -7.46
N GLY A 5 -4.49 10.29 -6.16
CA GLY A 5 -4.08 9.32 -5.16
C GLY A 5 -5.12 8.24 -5.00
N VAL A 6 -4.66 6.99 -4.92
CA VAL A 6 -5.52 5.83 -4.73
C VAL A 6 -5.00 5.06 -3.54
N VAL A 7 -5.88 4.75 -2.58
CA VAL A 7 -5.53 3.94 -1.42
C VAL A 7 -6.26 2.61 -1.53
N ILE A 8 -5.51 1.52 -1.47
CA ILE A 8 -6.08 0.17 -1.55
C ILE A 8 -5.73 -0.61 -0.30
N PRO A 9 -6.69 -0.76 0.63
CA PRO A 9 -6.49 -1.63 1.79
C PRO A 9 -6.45 -3.09 1.36
N ILE A 10 -5.54 -3.85 1.97
CA ILE A 10 -5.37 -5.27 1.65
C ILE A 10 -5.47 -6.07 2.93
N TYR A 11 -6.41 -7.03 2.96
CA TYR A 11 -6.51 -7.96 4.08
C TYR A 11 -7.07 -9.29 3.58
N ASN A 12 -6.21 -10.32 3.51
CA ASN A 12 -6.61 -11.67 3.14
C ASN A 12 -7.42 -11.73 1.83
N VAL A 13 -6.86 -11.14 0.78
CA VAL A 13 -7.54 -11.05 -0.53
C VAL A 13 -6.72 -11.67 -1.66
N GLU A 14 -5.88 -12.65 -1.35
CA GLU A 14 -4.97 -13.19 -2.35
C GLU A 14 -5.67 -13.71 -3.60
N GLU A 15 -6.91 -14.20 -3.46
CA GLU A 15 -7.65 -14.73 -4.61
C GLU A 15 -8.05 -13.64 -5.61
N TYR A 16 -8.23 -12.41 -5.15
CA TYR A 16 -8.76 -11.33 -5.96
C TYR A 16 -7.76 -10.21 -6.21
N LEU A 17 -6.64 -10.23 -5.49
CA LEU A 17 -5.75 -9.09 -5.46
C LEU A 17 -5.12 -8.80 -6.81
N ARG A 18 -4.67 -9.84 -7.52
CA ARG A 18 -4.07 -9.64 -8.85
C ARG A 18 -5.05 -8.98 -9.81
N GLU A 19 -6.28 -9.46 -9.83
CA GLU A 19 -7.30 -8.90 -10.70
C GLU A 19 -7.53 -7.43 -10.37
N CYS A 20 -7.63 -7.11 -9.09
CA CYS A 20 -7.81 -5.74 -8.63
C CYS A 20 -6.64 -4.85 -9.06
N LEU A 21 -5.41 -5.28 -8.79
CA LEU A 21 -4.24 -4.47 -9.10
C LEU A 21 -4.00 -4.35 -10.60
N ASP A 22 -4.29 -5.40 -11.36
CA ASP A 22 -4.20 -5.32 -12.82
C ASP A 22 -5.18 -4.30 -13.37
N SER A 23 -6.36 -4.21 -12.80
CA SER A 23 -7.34 -3.22 -13.24
C SER A 23 -6.85 -1.79 -12.99
N VAL A 24 -6.10 -1.58 -11.91
CA VAL A 24 -5.53 -0.27 -11.62
C VAL A 24 -4.38 0.05 -12.59
N VAL A 25 -3.53 -0.94 -12.85
CA VAL A 25 -2.43 -0.77 -13.81
C VAL A 25 -2.96 -0.36 -15.18
N ASN A 26 -4.11 -0.93 -15.57
CA ASN A 26 -4.70 -0.73 -16.90
C ASN A 26 -5.68 0.43 -16.99
N GLN A 27 -5.79 1.25 -15.96
CA GLN A 27 -6.66 2.41 -16.00
C GLN A 27 -6.27 3.37 -17.12
N THR A 28 -7.27 3.99 -17.72
CA THR A 28 -7.08 4.95 -18.78
C THR A 28 -6.29 6.17 -18.29
N TYR A 29 -6.63 6.66 -17.11
CA TYR A 29 -5.92 7.78 -16.49
C TYR A 29 -4.62 7.26 -15.90
N LYS A 30 -3.48 7.75 -16.40
CA LYS A 30 -2.19 7.20 -16.03
C LYS A 30 -1.47 7.93 -14.90
N ASN A 31 -1.85 9.15 -14.60
CA ASN A 31 -1.16 9.94 -13.58
C ASN A 31 -1.68 9.62 -12.18
N LEU A 32 -1.35 8.40 -11.71
CA LEU A 32 -1.81 7.89 -10.41
C LEU A 32 -0.64 7.70 -9.46
N GLN A 33 -0.91 7.88 -8.17
CA GLN A 33 -0.06 7.39 -7.09
C GLN A 33 -0.89 6.38 -6.32
N VAL A 34 -0.45 5.14 -6.29
CA VAL A 34 -1.21 4.05 -5.67
C VAL A 34 -0.53 3.62 -4.39
N VAL A 35 -1.26 3.70 -3.29
CA VAL A 35 -0.79 3.30 -1.97
C VAL A 35 -1.51 2.01 -1.58
N LEU A 36 -0.76 0.93 -1.51
CA LEU A 36 -1.27 -0.34 -1.02
C LEU A 36 -1.01 -0.41 0.47
N VAL A 37 -2.00 -0.78 1.26
CA VAL A 37 -1.84 -0.91 2.71
C VAL A 37 -2.21 -2.32 3.11
N ASN A 38 -1.19 -3.13 3.41
CA ASN A 38 -1.43 -4.48 3.90
C ASN A 38 -1.72 -4.41 5.39
N ASP A 39 -2.94 -4.72 5.75
CA ASP A 39 -3.45 -4.60 7.11
C ASP A 39 -3.32 -5.92 7.87
N GLY A 40 -2.10 -6.43 7.97
CA GLY A 40 -1.82 -7.63 8.73
C GLY A 40 -2.41 -8.90 8.14
N SER A 41 -2.37 -9.04 6.81
CA SER A 41 -2.89 -10.25 6.16
C SER A 41 -2.24 -11.50 6.73
N THR A 42 -3.06 -12.51 6.99
CA THR A 42 -2.60 -13.80 7.50
C THR A 42 -2.58 -14.88 6.42
N ASP A 43 -3.11 -14.58 5.24
CA ASP A 43 -3.01 -15.51 4.12
C ASP A 43 -1.58 -15.53 3.60
N GLU A 44 -1.30 -16.48 2.73
CA GLU A 44 0.06 -16.73 2.28
C GLU A 44 0.59 -15.69 1.31
N ASN A 45 -0.26 -15.15 0.45
CA ASN A 45 0.20 -14.42 -0.71
C ASN A 45 -0.21 -12.96 -0.84
N SER A 46 -1.12 -12.44 -0.03
CA SER A 46 -1.53 -11.04 -0.19
C SER A 46 -0.34 -10.08 -0.15
N LEU A 47 0.52 -10.22 0.86
CA LEU A 47 1.69 -9.35 0.97
C LEU A 47 2.65 -9.54 -0.19
N ASN A 48 2.89 -10.79 -0.59
CA ASN A 48 3.81 -11.07 -1.68
C ASN A 48 3.34 -10.50 -3.00
N ILE A 49 2.04 -10.60 -3.28
CA ILE A 49 1.46 -10.02 -4.49
C ILE A 49 1.60 -8.51 -4.48
N ALA A 50 1.32 -7.88 -3.34
CA ALA A 50 1.46 -6.43 -3.22
C ALA A 50 2.90 -6.00 -3.50
N LYS A 51 3.88 -6.70 -2.92
CA LYS A 51 5.29 -6.40 -3.16
C LYS A 51 5.66 -6.56 -4.64
N GLU A 52 5.13 -7.57 -5.28
CA GLU A 52 5.38 -7.80 -6.70
C GLU A 52 4.96 -6.60 -7.54
N TYR A 53 3.79 -6.01 -7.25
CA TYR A 53 3.31 -4.86 -8.02
C TYR A 53 4.11 -3.60 -7.75
N THR A 54 4.65 -3.42 -6.55
CA THR A 54 5.53 -2.28 -6.29
C THR A 54 6.81 -2.34 -7.12
N LEU A 55 7.26 -3.55 -7.45
CA LEU A 55 8.45 -3.72 -8.28
C LEU A 55 8.15 -3.59 -9.77
N LYS A 56 6.94 -3.90 -10.19
CA LYS A 56 6.54 -3.82 -11.59
C LYS A 56 6.16 -2.42 -12.04
N ASP A 57 5.61 -1.62 -11.16
CA ASP A 57 5.02 -0.32 -11.52
C ASP A 57 5.47 0.73 -10.51
N GLU A 58 6.18 1.73 -10.98
CA GLU A 58 6.73 2.77 -10.10
C GLU A 58 5.68 3.62 -9.40
N ARG A 59 4.42 3.58 -9.85
CA ARG A 59 3.33 4.33 -9.22
C ARG A 59 2.84 3.68 -7.93
N PHE A 60 3.25 2.44 -7.65
CA PHE A 60 2.78 1.67 -6.51
C PHE A 60 3.78 1.71 -5.37
N ILE A 61 3.28 2.02 -4.17
CA ILE A 61 4.05 1.87 -2.93
C ILE A 61 3.24 1.04 -1.96
N LEU A 62 3.90 0.47 -0.96
CA LEU A 62 3.27 -0.45 -0.03
C LEU A 62 3.59 -0.07 1.39
N PHE A 63 2.55 0.00 2.22
CA PHE A 63 2.69 0.05 3.67
C PHE A 63 2.27 -1.29 4.24
N ASP A 64 3.16 -1.91 5.00
CA ASP A 64 2.89 -3.19 5.65
C ASP A 64 2.75 -2.93 7.15
N LYS A 65 1.56 -3.18 7.69
CA LYS A 65 1.27 -2.86 9.08
C LYS A 65 0.57 -4.03 9.78
N GLU A 66 0.57 -4.00 11.11
CA GLU A 66 -0.21 -4.95 11.88
C GLU A 66 -1.70 -4.67 11.70
N ASN A 67 -2.52 -5.70 11.87
CA ASN A 67 -3.96 -5.56 11.68
C ASN A 67 -4.55 -4.52 12.64
N GLY A 68 -5.23 -3.55 12.07
CA GLY A 68 -5.90 -2.50 12.83
C GLY A 68 -7.27 -2.16 12.26
N GLY A 69 -7.68 -2.89 11.22
CA GLY A 69 -8.97 -2.69 10.58
C GLY A 69 -8.94 -1.74 9.41
N LEU A 70 -10.03 -1.72 8.67
CA LEU A 70 -10.14 -0.97 7.42
C LEU A 70 -9.90 0.53 7.60
N SER A 71 -10.46 1.12 8.66
CA SER A 71 -10.26 2.56 8.90
C SER A 71 -8.81 2.89 9.17
N SER A 72 -8.13 2.03 9.92
CA SER A 72 -6.71 2.20 10.21
C SER A 72 -5.89 2.14 8.92
N ALA A 73 -6.20 1.19 8.04
CA ALA A 73 -5.49 1.07 6.77
C ALA A 73 -5.70 2.30 5.89
N ARG A 74 -6.93 2.78 5.80
CA ARG A 74 -7.23 3.99 5.02
C ARG A 74 -6.49 5.20 5.57
N ASN A 75 -6.40 5.32 6.88
CA ASN A 75 -5.73 6.45 7.51
C ASN A 75 -4.26 6.50 7.15
N VAL A 76 -3.60 5.37 7.03
CA VAL A 76 -2.21 5.33 6.59
C VAL A 76 -2.06 5.98 5.21
N GLY A 77 -2.95 5.63 4.28
CA GLY A 77 -2.92 6.23 2.96
C GLY A 77 -3.17 7.74 2.99
N ILE A 78 -4.14 8.16 3.78
CA ILE A 78 -4.46 9.58 3.92
C ILE A 78 -3.27 10.35 4.50
N GLU A 79 -2.63 9.79 5.53
CA GLU A 79 -1.46 10.41 6.14
C GLU A 79 -0.29 10.50 5.17
N TYR A 80 -0.11 9.48 4.34
CA TYR A 80 0.90 9.54 3.30
C TYR A 80 0.65 10.71 2.35
N PHE A 81 -0.58 10.86 1.87
CA PHE A 81 -0.90 11.94 0.95
C PHE A 81 -0.85 13.31 1.62
N SER A 82 -0.94 13.37 2.93
CA SER A 82 -0.78 14.61 3.69
C SER A 82 0.68 14.94 3.97
N GLY A 83 1.62 14.09 3.54
CA GLY A 83 3.04 14.36 3.68
C GLY A 83 3.65 13.94 5.01
N GLU A 84 2.96 13.10 5.78
CA GLU A 84 3.45 12.68 7.10
C GLU A 84 4.51 11.60 7.05
N TYR A 85 4.63 10.88 5.93
CA TYR A 85 5.64 9.85 5.74
C TYR A 85 6.62 10.26 4.65
N LYS A 86 7.91 10.04 4.93
CA LYS A 86 8.95 10.23 3.92
C LYS A 86 9.42 8.85 3.46
N LEU A 87 9.31 8.60 2.17
CA LEU A 87 9.63 7.29 1.63
C LEU A 87 11.11 7.18 1.29
N LYS A 88 11.72 6.06 1.69
CA LYS A 88 13.06 5.68 1.24
C LYS A 88 13.00 4.46 0.34
N ASN A 89 12.03 3.60 0.59
CA ASN A 89 11.84 2.37 -0.18
C ASN A 89 10.38 2.25 -0.60
N LYS A 90 10.13 1.31 -1.50
CA LYS A 90 8.78 1.08 -1.99
C LYS A 90 7.88 0.39 -0.95
N THR A 91 8.47 -0.26 0.04
CA THR A 91 7.72 -0.91 1.12
C THR A 91 8.12 -0.30 2.45
N GLN A 92 7.12 0.11 3.22
CA GLN A 92 7.28 0.69 4.55
C GLN A 92 6.61 -0.23 5.56
N HIS A 93 7.23 -0.42 6.73
CA HIS A 93 6.64 -1.22 7.81
C HIS A 93 6.21 -0.30 8.94
N ILE A 94 4.98 -0.45 9.39
CA ILE A 94 4.39 0.41 10.42
C ILE A 94 4.00 -0.45 11.62
N LYS A 95 4.47 -0.05 12.81
CA LYS A 95 4.12 -0.74 14.04
C LYS A 95 2.76 -0.28 14.54
N GLU A 96 2.01 -1.21 15.11
CA GLU A 96 0.65 -0.99 15.54
C GLU A 96 0.44 0.22 16.45
N ASN A 97 1.27 0.37 17.45
CA ASN A 97 1.08 1.39 18.48
C ASN A 97 1.82 2.69 18.21
N SER A 98 2.20 2.91 16.97
CA SER A 98 2.99 4.06 16.63
C SER A 98 2.39 4.75 15.43
N LEU A 99 1.73 5.87 15.65
CA LEU A 99 1.11 6.63 14.57
C LEU A 99 2.11 7.21 13.60
N ILE A 100 3.34 7.39 14.08
CA ILE A 100 4.37 8.08 13.30
C ILE A 100 5.64 7.27 13.14
N GLU A 101 5.75 6.14 13.86
CA GLU A 101 6.94 5.31 13.78
C GLU A 101 6.78 4.24 12.73
N PHE A 102 7.74 4.12 11.85
CA PHE A 102 7.74 3.06 10.86
C PHE A 102 9.16 2.69 10.50
N GLN A 103 9.32 1.48 9.99
CA GLN A 103 10.61 0.97 9.55
C GLN A 103 10.62 0.86 8.04
N LEU A 104 11.74 1.24 7.46
CA LEU A 104 11.91 1.19 6.01
C LEU A 104 12.59 -0.11 5.63
N ASP A 105 12.15 -0.74 4.55
CA ASP A 105 12.82 -1.91 4.00
C ASP A 105 14.24 -1.54 3.61
N GLY A 106 15.18 -2.43 3.93
CA GLY A 106 16.58 -2.23 3.60
C GLY A 106 17.31 -1.26 4.49
N ASN A 107 16.69 -0.88 5.55
CA ASN A 107 17.25 0.13 6.45
C ASN A 107 18.07 -0.50 7.56
#